data_f86604633990b31b12907acca88ecb0d
#
_entry.id   f86604633990b31b12907acca88ecb0d
#
_cell.length_a   1.000
_cell.length_b   1.000
_cell.length_c   1.000
_cell.angle_alpha   90.00
_cell.angle_beta   90.00
_cell.angle_gamma   90.00
#
_symmetry.space_group_name_H-M   'P 1'
#
loop_
_entity.id
_entity.type
_entity.pdbx_description
1 polymer ?
#
loop_
_entity_poly.entity_id
_entity_poly.type
_entity_poly.pdbx_seq_one_letter_code
_entity_poly.pdbx_strand_id
1 'polypeptide(L)' 'MKDKLMISPREIVKRYGISYQTINNYTNLGLLVVRRRRGNGRLYEKEEVRQRLEKIDKFKNRGYPLRLIRHKL' A
#
# COMPACT_ATOMS: atom_id res chain seq x y z
N MET A 1 -12.33 -20.68 -6.59
CA MET A 1 -11.72 -19.36 -6.53
C MET A 1 -10.69 -19.32 -5.42
N LYS A 2 -9.50 -18.83 -5.72
CA LYS A 2 -8.44 -18.78 -4.71
C LYS A 2 -8.66 -17.60 -3.77
N ASP A 3 -8.45 -17.82 -2.49
CA ASP A 3 -8.44 -16.72 -1.52
C ASP A 3 -7.28 -15.78 -1.81
N LYS A 4 -7.52 -14.49 -1.65
CA LYS A 4 -6.48 -13.51 -1.84
C LYS A 4 -5.51 -13.56 -0.66
N LEU A 5 -4.22 -13.50 -0.97
CA LEU A 5 -3.20 -13.47 0.05
C LEU A 5 -3.17 -12.10 0.73
N MET A 6 -3.09 -12.11 2.04
CA MET A 6 -3.06 -10.90 2.84
C MET A 6 -1.65 -10.67 3.36
N ILE A 7 -1.32 -9.42 3.57
CA ILE A 7 0.01 -9.03 4.03
C ILE A 7 -0.13 -7.95 5.12
N SER A 8 0.66 -8.08 6.18
CA SER A 8 0.67 -7.13 7.28
C SER A 8 1.61 -5.95 6.97
N PRO A 9 1.45 -4.81 7.68
CA PRO A 9 2.39 -3.71 7.52
C PRO A 9 3.85 -4.12 7.76
N ARG A 10 4.09 -4.96 8.76
CA ARG A 10 5.45 -5.45 9.05
C ARG A 10 6.05 -6.20 7.86
N GLU A 11 5.24 -7.02 7.22
CA GLU A 11 5.69 -7.76 6.05
C GLU A 11 5.94 -6.84 4.86
N ILE A 12 5.14 -5.78 4.72
CA ILE A 12 5.34 -4.77 3.67
C ILE A 12 6.69 -4.08 3.87
N VAL A 13 7.01 -3.71 5.11
CA VAL A 13 8.30 -3.10 5.44
C VAL A 13 9.44 -4.01 5.01
N LYS A 14 9.34 -5.30 5.37
CA LYS A 14 10.40 -6.26 5.07
C LYS A 14 10.55 -6.51 3.56
N ARG A 15 9.43 -6.63 2.88
CA ARG A 15 9.44 -7.01 1.46
C ARG A 15 9.81 -5.87 0.53
N TYR A 16 9.33 -4.67 0.83
CA TYR A 16 9.49 -3.53 -0.09
C TYR A 16 10.46 -2.47 0.42
N GLY A 17 10.96 -2.61 1.62
CA GLY A 17 11.96 -1.68 2.17
C GLY A 17 11.43 -0.27 2.43
N ILE A 18 10.12 -0.12 2.61
CA ILE A 18 9.54 1.18 2.96
C ILE A 18 9.28 1.22 4.46
N SER A 19 9.27 2.44 5.03
CA SER A 19 9.08 2.59 6.46
C SER A 19 7.62 2.35 6.86
N TYR A 20 7.41 2.01 8.12
CA TYR A 20 6.09 1.87 8.68
C TYR A 20 5.31 3.19 8.57
N GLN A 21 6.01 4.30 8.81
CA GLN A 21 5.40 5.62 8.68
C GLN A 21 4.92 5.89 7.26
N THR A 22 5.69 5.46 6.27
CA THR A 22 5.28 5.59 4.86
C THR A 22 4.01 4.79 4.58
N ILE A 23 3.92 3.57 5.13
CA ILE A 23 2.72 2.75 4.96
C ILE A 23 1.51 3.46 5.57
N ASN A 24 1.67 4.03 6.78
CA ASN A 24 0.59 4.76 7.43
C ASN A 24 0.17 5.96 6.60
N ASN A 25 1.13 6.70 6.08
CA ASN A 25 0.86 7.88 5.27
C ASN A 25 0.10 7.50 3.99
N TYR A 26 0.56 6.46 3.31
CA TYR A 26 -0.09 5.99 2.08
C TYR A 26 -1.52 5.51 2.38
N THR A 27 -1.70 4.83 3.51
CA THR A 27 -3.03 4.36 3.90
C THR A 27 -3.96 5.54 4.17
N ASN A 28 -3.45 6.56 4.88
CA ASN A 28 -4.24 7.76 5.18
C ASN A 28 -4.62 8.54 3.91
N LEU A 29 -3.76 8.52 2.91
CA LEU A 29 -4.03 9.19 1.64
C LEU A 29 -4.88 8.36 0.68
N GLY A 30 -5.23 7.13 1.06
CA GLY A 30 -6.02 6.26 0.21
C GLY A 30 -5.22 5.57 -0.88
N LEU A 31 -3.89 5.61 -0.80
CA LEU A 31 -3.02 4.94 -1.77
C LEU A 31 -2.89 3.46 -1.48
N LEU A 32 -2.95 3.09 -0.21
CA LEU A 32 -3.05 1.70 0.22
C LEU A 32 -4.34 1.54 1.00
N VAL A 33 -5.01 0.41 0.83
CA VAL A 33 -6.34 0.19 1.43
C VAL A 33 -6.29 -1.02 2.34
N VAL A 34 -6.75 -0.82 3.60
CA VAL A 34 -6.91 -1.92 4.54
C VAL A 34 -8.09 -2.77 4.07
N ARG A 35 -7.84 -4.05 3.79
CA ARG A 35 -8.89 -4.93 3.26
C ARG A 35 -9.46 -5.86 4.31
N ARG A 36 -8.73 -6.09 5.41
CA ARG A 36 -9.17 -6.96 6.49
C ARG A 36 -8.49 -6.53 7.78
N ARG A 37 -9.14 -6.79 8.90
CA ARG A 37 -8.56 -6.57 10.21
C ARG A 37 -8.45 -7.89 10.95
N ARG A 38 -7.36 -8.03 11.69
CA ARG A 38 -7.11 -9.22 12.49
C ARG A 38 -6.70 -8.74 13.88
N GLY A 39 -7.62 -8.82 14.83
CA GLY A 39 -7.42 -8.22 16.14
C GLY A 39 -7.21 -6.72 15.98
N ASN A 40 -6.12 -6.18 16.52
CA ASN A 40 -5.74 -4.78 16.35
C ASN A 40 -4.91 -4.54 15.08
N GLY A 41 -4.62 -5.60 14.35
CA GLY A 41 -3.75 -5.50 13.18
C GLY A 41 -4.50 -5.23 11.90
N ARG A 42 -3.82 -4.57 10.97
CA ARG A 42 -4.34 -4.29 9.64
C ARG A 42 -3.77 -5.30 8.65
N LEU A 43 -4.60 -5.72 7.72
CA LEU A 43 -4.15 -6.59 6.63
C LEU A 43 -4.50 -5.94 5.30
N TYR A 44 -3.54 -5.98 4.40
CA TYR A 44 -3.68 -5.48 3.04
C TYR A 44 -3.67 -6.66 2.08
N GLU A 45 -4.24 -6.49 0.92
CA GLU A 45 -4.19 -7.54 -0.10
C GLU A 45 -2.83 -7.44 -0.80
N LYS A 46 -2.10 -8.54 -0.81
CA LYS A 46 -0.69 -8.59 -1.22
C LYS A 46 -0.48 -8.09 -2.65
N GLU A 47 -1.26 -8.60 -3.58
CA GLU A 47 -1.10 -8.22 -4.99
C GLU A 47 -1.48 -6.76 -5.21
N GLU A 48 -2.51 -6.29 -4.52
CA GLU A 48 -2.90 -4.89 -4.60
C GLU A 48 -1.79 -3.98 -4.10
N VAL A 49 -1.12 -4.36 -3.00
CA VAL A 49 -0.01 -3.59 -2.47
C VAL A 49 1.11 -3.48 -3.52
N ARG A 50 1.44 -4.59 -4.15
CA ARG A 50 2.48 -4.59 -5.19
C ARG A 50 2.13 -3.63 -6.32
N GLN A 51 0.91 -3.76 -6.84
CA GLN A 51 0.46 -2.91 -7.94
C GLN A 51 0.43 -1.43 -7.56
N ARG A 52 -0.06 -1.13 -6.36
CA ARG A 52 -0.16 0.25 -5.89
C ARG A 52 1.22 0.87 -5.69
N LEU A 53 2.14 0.13 -5.08
CA LEU A 53 3.49 0.66 -4.86
C LEU A 53 4.21 0.91 -6.18
N GLU A 54 4.02 0.05 -7.18
CA GLU A 54 4.59 0.28 -8.51
C GLU A 54 4.04 1.57 -9.14
N LYS A 55 2.74 1.78 -9.06
CA LYS A 55 2.11 2.97 -9.61
C LYS A 55 2.52 4.24 -8.86
N ILE A 56 2.61 4.14 -7.53
CA ILE A 56 3.04 5.28 -6.72
C ILE A 56 4.44 5.71 -7.14
N ASP A 57 5.37 4.77 -7.26
CA ASP A 57 6.73 5.06 -7.69
C ASP A 57 6.76 5.70 -9.06
N LYS A 58 6.02 5.14 -9.99
CA LYS A 58 5.95 5.63 -11.36
C LYS A 58 5.51 7.10 -11.41
N PHE A 59 4.44 7.44 -10.69
CA PHE A 59 3.93 8.79 -10.71
C PHE A 59 4.79 9.75 -9.89
N LYS A 60 5.36 9.30 -8.79
CA LYS A 60 6.31 10.11 -8.02
C LYS A 60 7.52 10.48 -8.88
N ASN A 61 8.04 9.54 -9.64
CA ASN A 61 9.17 9.79 -10.53
C ASN A 61 8.84 10.79 -11.63
N ARG A 62 7.57 10.94 -11.95
CA ARG A 62 7.09 11.95 -12.91
C ARG A 62 6.81 13.29 -12.25
N GLY A 63 7.02 13.40 -10.93
CA GLY A 63 6.80 14.64 -10.21
C GLY A 63 5.40 14.86 -9.69
N TYR A 64 4.54 13.85 -9.70
CA TYR A 64 3.19 13.98 -9.18
C TYR A 64 3.18 14.00 -7.65
N PRO A 65 2.48 14.95 -7.03
CA PRO A 65 2.26 14.92 -5.59
C PRO A 65 1.46 13.69 -5.18
N LEU A 66 1.71 13.17 -3.99
CA LEU A 66 1.03 11.97 -3.50
C LEU A 66 -0.49 12.09 -3.55
N ARG A 67 -1.01 13.27 -3.23
CA ARG A 67 -2.46 13.50 -3.25
C ARG A 67 -3.07 13.26 -4.62
N LEU A 68 -2.36 13.68 -5.66
CA LEU A 68 -2.84 13.52 -7.03
C LEU A 68 -2.70 12.09 -7.52
N ILE A 69 -1.72 11.36 -6.99
CA ILE A 69 -1.49 9.97 -7.39
C ILE A 69 -2.73 9.11 -7.10
N ARG A 70 -3.43 9.41 -5.99
CA ARG A 70 -4.65 8.69 -5.65
C ARG A 70 -5.65 8.66 -6.81
N HIS A 71 -5.77 9.77 -7.52
CA HIS A 71 -6.73 9.87 -8.63
C HIS A 71 -6.25 9.16 -9.89
N LYS A 72 -5.01 8.68 -9.90
CA LYS A 72 -4.43 7.95 -11.03
C LYS A 72 -4.45 6.43 -10.83
N LEU A 73 -4.82 5.99 -9.64
CA LEU A 73 -4.81 4.55 -9.31
C LEU A 73 -6.05 3.81 -9.81
#